data_36dfbda2a627c47e37ee1df70c160ac6
#
_entry.id   36dfbda2a627c47e37ee1df70c160ac6
#
_cell.length_a   1.000
_cell.length_b   1.000
_cell.length_c   1.000
_cell.angle_alpha   90.00
_cell.angle_beta   90.00
_cell.angle_gamma   90.00
#
_symmetry.space_group_name_H-M   'P 1'
#
loop_
_entity.id
_entity.type
_entity.pdbx_description
1 polymer ?
#
loop_
_entity_poly.entity_id
_entity_poly.type
_entity_poly.pdbx_seq_one_letter_code
_entity_poly.pdbx_strand_id
1 'polypeptide(L)'
;MSKAPAAADPLPAAPPDLAYAVPDVTLDSTSHTSPPLEGETPNFSYLANYAYSEAPPPEAPAATVLRALKTLPEGTPREEVRRAARAFGLDVIFMEAVAKIESDFNPKGRTGSYIGLFQLSKHEFDLYGSGEITDARDNATAGAYKFAVAGIQFELQTHKKPTLADLYLIHQQGTQGAAEHVGHPDRIAWESMCATEEGKSKGERWCKRAIWQNTLPEIKKLWGSVEKLTSAGFVEMWRDRVVTLYRRYSTGSSAAALQ
;
A
#
# COMPACT_ATOMS: atom_id res chain seq x y z
N MET A 1 16.10 9.18 13.09
CA MET A 1 16.39 8.59 11.77
C MET A 1 15.52 9.31 10.78
N SER A 2 16.08 10.07 9.85
CA SER A 2 15.30 10.83 8.88
C SER A 2 14.90 9.88 7.77
N LYS A 3 13.59 9.59 7.64
CA LYS A 3 13.02 8.93 6.46
C LYS A 3 13.23 9.89 5.28
N ALA A 4 13.96 9.46 4.25
CA ALA A 4 13.88 10.15 2.97
C ALA A 4 12.41 10.19 2.53
N PRO A 5 11.96 11.25 1.88
CA PRO A 5 10.61 11.25 1.35
C PRO A 5 10.47 10.01 0.47
N ALA A 6 9.58 9.11 0.87
CA ALA A 6 9.12 8.08 -0.05
C ALA A 6 8.63 8.82 -1.30
N ALA A 7 8.99 8.30 -2.45
CA ALA A 7 8.49 8.81 -3.70
C ALA A 7 6.95 8.85 -3.61
N ALA A 8 6.36 10.00 -3.88
CA ALA A 8 4.92 10.04 -4.09
C ALA A 8 4.66 9.27 -5.37
N ASP A 9 4.00 8.13 -5.28
CA ASP A 9 3.57 7.40 -6.46
C ASP A 9 2.75 8.36 -7.33
N PRO A 10 2.98 8.42 -8.65
CA PRO A 10 1.98 8.97 -9.54
C PRO A 10 0.70 8.20 -9.25
N LEU A 11 -0.42 8.92 -9.14
CA LEU A 11 -1.73 8.32 -8.94
C LEU A 11 -1.81 7.02 -9.74
N PRO A 12 -2.01 5.87 -9.11
CA PRO A 12 -2.50 4.73 -9.85
C PRO A 12 -3.77 5.25 -10.53
N ALA A 13 -3.87 5.06 -11.83
CA ALA A 13 -5.17 5.16 -12.50
C ALA A 13 -6.14 4.45 -11.56
N ALA A 14 -7.27 5.09 -11.26
CA ALA A 14 -8.27 4.56 -10.33
C ALA A 14 -8.35 3.07 -10.53
N PRO A 15 -8.24 2.23 -9.48
CA PRO A 15 -8.24 0.80 -9.64
C PRO A 15 -9.38 0.45 -10.57
N PRO A 16 -9.14 -0.32 -11.64
CA PRO A 16 -10.24 -0.79 -12.47
C PRO A 16 -11.21 -1.39 -11.47
N ASP A 17 -12.44 -0.95 -11.49
CA ASP A 17 -13.48 -1.27 -10.54
C ASP A 17 -13.17 -2.59 -9.85
N LEU A 18 -12.88 -2.51 -8.53
CA LEU A 18 -12.79 -3.73 -7.72
C LEU A 18 -14.11 -4.42 -8.00
N ALA A 19 -14.03 -5.43 -8.85
CA ALA A 19 -15.19 -6.10 -9.40
C ALA A 19 -16.05 -6.50 -8.21
N TYR A 20 -17.09 -5.72 -8.00
CA TYR A 20 -18.22 -6.23 -7.25
C TYR A 20 -18.51 -7.57 -7.86
N ALA A 21 -18.57 -8.62 -7.04
CA ALA A 21 -19.09 -9.88 -7.46
C ALA A 21 -20.46 -9.58 -8.11
N VAL A 22 -20.45 -9.51 -9.42
CA VAL A 22 -21.67 -9.41 -10.18
C VAL A 22 -22.42 -10.69 -9.82
N PRO A 23 -23.63 -10.61 -9.25
CA PRO A 23 -24.40 -11.82 -9.04
C PRO A 23 -24.46 -12.52 -10.40
N ASP A 24 -24.22 -13.80 -10.38
CA ASP A 24 -24.22 -14.68 -11.55
C ASP A 24 -25.57 -14.53 -12.29
N VAL A 25 -25.64 -13.53 -13.18
CA VAL A 25 -26.76 -13.38 -14.08
C VAL A 25 -26.50 -14.38 -15.17
N THR A 26 -27.08 -15.57 -15.01
CA THR A 26 -27.20 -16.51 -16.09
C THR A 26 -27.85 -15.80 -17.27
N LEU A 27 -27.01 -15.37 -18.21
CA LEU A 27 -27.45 -14.87 -19.49
C LEU A 27 -28.16 -16.02 -20.21
N ASP A 28 -29.48 -15.91 -20.24
CA ASP A 28 -30.31 -16.80 -21.08
C ASP A 28 -29.85 -16.64 -22.52
N SER A 29 -29.28 -17.70 -23.06
CA SER A 29 -28.56 -17.74 -24.34
C SER A 29 -29.49 -17.67 -25.57
N THR A 30 -30.67 -17.09 -25.49
CA THR A 30 -31.67 -17.13 -26.58
C THR A 30 -32.01 -15.79 -27.21
N SER A 31 -31.24 -14.74 -27.06
CA SER A 31 -31.41 -13.56 -27.91
C SER A 31 -30.30 -13.49 -28.96
N HIS A 32 -30.46 -14.23 -30.06
CA HIS A 32 -29.75 -13.99 -31.31
C HIS A 32 -30.18 -12.63 -31.85
N THR A 33 -29.48 -11.56 -31.45
CA THR A 33 -29.53 -10.32 -32.21
C THR A 33 -28.66 -10.49 -33.43
N SER A 34 -29.29 -10.56 -34.59
CA SER A 34 -28.62 -10.49 -35.90
C SER A 34 -27.71 -9.26 -35.94
N PRO A 35 -26.53 -9.34 -36.58
CA PRO A 35 -25.69 -8.15 -36.75
C PRO A 35 -26.48 -7.06 -37.50
N PRO A 36 -26.28 -5.77 -37.14
CA PRO A 36 -26.95 -4.67 -37.82
C PRO A 36 -26.71 -4.73 -39.31
N LEU A 37 -27.75 -4.52 -40.08
CA LEU A 37 -27.65 -4.38 -41.53
C LEU A 37 -26.82 -3.14 -41.86
N GLU A 38 -25.99 -3.21 -42.91
CA GLU A 38 -25.18 -2.08 -43.37
C GLU A 38 -26.06 -0.85 -43.61
N GLY A 39 -25.86 0.22 -42.82
CA GLY A 39 -26.59 1.48 -42.96
C GLY A 39 -27.37 1.91 -41.72
N GLU A 40 -27.55 1.09 -40.70
CA GLU A 40 -28.16 1.53 -39.44
C GLU A 40 -27.16 2.19 -38.51
N THR A 41 -27.45 3.43 -38.11
CA THR A 41 -26.65 4.11 -37.04
C THR A 41 -26.80 3.32 -35.76
N PRO A 42 -25.71 2.95 -35.09
CA PRO A 42 -25.77 2.25 -33.81
C PRO A 42 -26.64 2.98 -32.79
N ASN A 43 -27.61 2.29 -32.22
CA ASN A 43 -28.47 2.84 -31.19
C ASN A 43 -27.78 2.72 -29.82
N PHE A 44 -27.26 3.82 -29.30
CA PHE A 44 -26.61 3.90 -27.99
C PHE A 44 -27.56 4.30 -26.86
N SER A 45 -28.89 4.30 -27.07
CA SER A 45 -29.86 4.72 -26.05
C SER A 45 -29.76 3.90 -24.76
N TYR A 46 -29.28 2.67 -24.81
CA TYR A 46 -29.03 1.85 -23.62
C TYR A 46 -27.95 2.44 -22.71
N LEU A 47 -27.00 3.21 -23.24
CA LEU A 47 -25.98 3.88 -22.43
C LEU A 47 -26.57 4.97 -21.53
N ALA A 48 -27.70 5.55 -21.88
CA ALA A 48 -28.40 6.52 -21.05
C ALA A 48 -28.85 5.91 -19.72
N ASN A 49 -29.18 4.63 -19.72
CA ASN A 49 -29.58 3.91 -18.50
C ASN A 49 -28.39 3.60 -17.58
N TYR A 50 -27.17 3.61 -18.11
CA TYR A 50 -25.93 3.40 -17.34
C TYR A 50 -25.22 4.71 -17.00
N ALA A 51 -25.46 5.79 -17.77
CA ALA A 51 -24.80 7.08 -17.56
C ALA A 51 -25.38 7.88 -16.38
N TYR A 52 -26.60 7.56 -15.95
CA TYR A 52 -27.31 8.25 -14.89
C TYR A 52 -27.84 7.28 -13.84
N SER A 53 -26.89 6.62 -13.11
CA SER A 53 -27.29 6.00 -11.85
C SER A 53 -27.48 7.12 -10.82
N GLU A 54 -28.71 7.34 -10.38
CA GLU A 54 -29.00 8.25 -9.25
C GLU A 54 -28.49 7.68 -7.91
N ALA A 55 -28.01 6.43 -7.91
CA ALA A 55 -27.39 5.87 -6.74
C ALA A 55 -26.08 6.61 -6.46
N PRO A 56 -25.86 7.09 -5.24
CA PRO A 56 -24.57 7.67 -4.89
C PRO A 56 -23.46 6.63 -5.15
N PRO A 57 -22.26 7.08 -5.54
CA PRO A 57 -21.14 6.16 -5.73
C PRO A 57 -20.95 5.34 -4.46
N PRO A 58 -20.60 4.05 -4.57
CA PRO A 58 -20.39 3.20 -3.42
C PRO A 58 -19.32 3.82 -2.53
N GLU A 59 -19.57 3.81 -1.22
CA GLU A 59 -18.62 4.33 -0.26
C GLU A 59 -17.30 3.57 -0.33
N ALA A 60 -16.18 4.30 -0.28
CA ALA A 60 -14.85 3.68 -0.29
C ALA A 60 -14.73 2.65 0.86
N PRO A 61 -14.13 1.47 0.63
CA PRO A 61 -14.02 0.41 1.64
C PRO A 61 -13.42 0.90 2.97
N ALA A 62 -12.45 1.81 2.91
CA ALA A 62 -11.85 2.40 4.10
C ALA A 62 -12.87 3.22 4.92
N ALA A 63 -13.75 3.98 4.29
CA ALA A 63 -14.76 4.78 4.97
C ALA A 63 -15.81 3.89 5.65
N THR A 64 -16.24 2.81 4.98
CA THR A 64 -17.16 1.82 5.57
C THR A 64 -16.56 1.16 6.80
N VAL A 65 -15.29 0.69 6.72
CA VAL A 65 -14.58 0.10 7.86
C VAL A 65 -14.41 1.11 8.97
N LEU A 66 -13.99 2.34 8.65
CA LEU A 66 -13.82 3.39 9.65
C LEU A 66 -15.12 3.71 10.40
N ARG A 67 -16.25 3.78 9.69
CA ARG A 67 -17.56 3.99 10.31
C ARG A 67 -17.89 2.87 11.29
N ALA A 68 -17.65 1.62 10.92
CA ALA A 68 -17.83 0.48 11.81
C ALA A 68 -16.91 0.55 13.04
N LEU A 69 -15.63 0.91 12.85
CA LEU A 69 -14.69 1.07 13.95
C LEU A 69 -15.08 2.23 14.90
N LYS A 70 -15.67 3.32 14.37
CA LYS A 70 -16.13 4.46 15.19
C LYS A 70 -17.32 4.13 16.09
N THR A 71 -17.98 3.00 15.93
CA THR A 71 -18.99 2.52 16.90
C THR A 71 -18.39 1.92 18.17
N LEU A 72 -17.09 1.60 18.14
CA LEU A 72 -16.37 1.05 19.28
C LEU A 72 -15.81 2.19 20.17
N PRO A 73 -15.64 1.97 21.48
CA PRO A 73 -14.91 2.91 22.34
C PRO A 73 -13.52 3.22 21.77
N GLU A 74 -13.06 4.44 21.98
CA GLU A 74 -11.68 4.81 21.62
C GLU A 74 -10.68 3.93 22.37
N GLY A 75 -9.69 3.43 21.65
CA GLY A 75 -8.60 2.63 22.18
C GLY A 75 -7.29 3.42 22.21
N THR A 76 -6.26 2.80 22.77
CA THR A 76 -4.89 3.30 22.63
C THR A 76 -4.48 3.26 21.14
N PRO A 77 -3.52 4.08 20.71
CA PRO A 77 -3.03 4.05 19.33
C PRO A 77 -2.64 2.63 18.86
N ARG A 78 -2.08 1.83 19.73
CA ARG A 78 -1.73 0.43 19.44
C ARG A 78 -2.98 -0.44 19.23
N GLU A 79 -4.04 -0.25 20.03
CA GLU A 79 -5.31 -0.96 19.85
C GLU A 79 -5.99 -0.58 18.56
N GLU A 80 -5.95 0.70 18.16
CA GLU A 80 -6.51 1.13 16.87
C GLU A 80 -5.76 0.51 15.69
N VAL A 81 -4.42 0.38 15.75
CA VAL A 81 -3.64 -0.37 14.76
C VAL A 81 -4.09 -1.82 14.67
N ARG A 82 -4.31 -2.50 15.82
CA ARG A 82 -4.81 -3.89 15.84
C ARG A 82 -6.19 -4.03 15.24
N ARG A 83 -7.08 -3.10 15.55
CA ARG A 83 -8.46 -3.09 15.03
C ARG A 83 -8.47 -2.92 13.51
N ALA A 84 -7.73 -1.94 13.02
CA ALA A 84 -7.60 -1.69 11.59
C ALA A 84 -6.96 -2.87 10.85
N ALA A 85 -5.89 -3.46 11.40
CA ALA A 85 -5.25 -4.63 10.82
C ALA A 85 -6.23 -5.80 10.65
N ARG A 86 -6.99 -6.12 11.70
CA ARG A 86 -8.01 -7.20 11.64
C ARG A 86 -9.11 -6.91 10.65
N ALA A 87 -9.57 -5.66 10.56
CA ALA A 87 -10.65 -5.26 9.68
C ALA A 87 -10.30 -5.43 8.19
N PHE A 88 -9.01 -5.28 7.84
CA PHE A 88 -8.51 -5.49 6.48
C PHE A 88 -7.80 -6.84 6.27
N GLY A 89 -7.87 -7.77 7.23
CA GLY A 89 -7.26 -9.09 7.10
C GLY A 89 -5.73 -9.09 7.07
N LEU A 90 -5.10 -8.07 7.63
CA LEU A 90 -3.64 -7.93 7.69
C LEU A 90 -3.07 -8.58 8.95
N ASP A 91 -1.81 -8.99 8.89
CA ASP A 91 -1.09 -9.50 10.06
C ASP A 91 -0.95 -8.40 11.12
N VAL A 92 -1.54 -8.64 12.29
CA VAL A 92 -1.60 -7.68 13.39
C VAL A 92 -0.20 -7.33 13.93
N ILE A 93 0.66 -8.35 14.06
CA ILE A 93 2.02 -8.17 14.59
C ILE A 93 2.88 -7.36 13.62
N PHE A 94 2.73 -7.61 12.32
CA PHE A 94 3.37 -6.83 11.29
C PHE A 94 2.95 -5.35 11.34
N MET A 95 1.64 -5.08 11.41
CA MET A 95 1.13 -3.71 11.44
C MET A 95 1.57 -2.96 12.71
N GLU A 96 1.62 -3.65 13.87
CA GLU A 96 2.21 -3.09 15.09
C GLU A 96 3.71 -2.77 14.93
N ALA A 97 4.47 -3.68 14.31
CA ALA A 97 5.89 -3.47 14.07
C ALA A 97 6.12 -2.25 13.17
N VAL A 98 5.34 -2.10 12.11
CA VAL A 98 5.42 -0.94 11.21
C VAL A 98 5.09 0.36 11.95
N ALA A 99 3.96 0.42 12.66
CA ALA A 99 3.58 1.62 13.44
C ALA A 99 4.64 2.00 14.49
N LYS A 100 5.29 1.00 15.10
CA LYS A 100 6.41 1.23 16.02
C LYS A 100 7.62 1.85 15.33
N ILE A 101 7.98 1.36 14.14
CA ILE A 101 9.12 1.89 13.37
C ILE A 101 8.85 3.32 12.94
N GLU A 102 7.66 3.57 12.41
CA GLU A 102 7.32 4.82 11.76
C GLU A 102 7.11 5.97 12.74
N SER A 103 6.48 5.70 13.88
CA SER A 103 6.05 6.77 14.79
C SER A 103 6.19 6.47 16.28
N ASP A 104 6.62 5.26 16.65
CA ASP A 104 6.52 4.78 18.05
C ASP A 104 5.08 4.87 18.61
N PHE A 105 4.11 4.53 17.79
CA PHE A 105 2.67 4.66 18.06
C PHE A 105 2.22 6.10 18.39
N ASN A 106 2.95 7.12 17.94
CA ASN A 106 2.55 8.51 18.11
C ASN A 106 1.66 8.96 16.93
N PRO A 107 0.33 9.14 17.13
CA PRO A 107 -0.57 9.54 16.06
C PRO A 107 -0.32 10.98 15.56
N LYS A 108 0.38 11.80 16.36
CA LYS A 108 0.78 13.16 16.01
C LYS A 108 2.23 13.25 15.56
N GLY A 109 2.94 12.10 15.48
CA GLY A 109 4.31 12.01 15.00
C GLY A 109 4.44 12.60 13.60
N ARG A 110 5.54 13.35 13.35
CA ARG A 110 5.76 13.98 12.05
C ARG A 110 7.21 13.85 11.63
N THR A 111 7.42 13.39 10.40
CA THR A 111 8.74 13.34 9.76
C THR A 111 8.64 14.03 8.39
N GLY A 112 9.06 15.28 8.33
CA GLY A 112 8.86 16.10 7.12
C GLY A 112 7.38 16.33 6.83
N SER A 113 6.91 15.90 5.65
CA SER A 113 5.51 15.98 5.22
C SER A 113 4.65 14.78 5.66
N TYR A 114 5.25 13.76 6.29
CA TYR A 114 4.57 12.55 6.72
C TYR A 114 4.08 12.65 8.16
N ILE A 115 2.89 12.13 8.42
CA ILE A 115 2.16 12.33 9.68
C ILE A 115 1.55 11.01 10.17
N GLY A 116 1.50 10.86 11.50
CA GLY A 116 0.71 9.85 12.17
C GLY A 116 1.39 8.49 12.31
N LEU A 117 0.60 7.50 12.69
CA LEU A 117 1.06 6.15 13.05
C LEU A 117 1.84 5.48 11.94
N PHE A 118 1.40 5.64 10.69
CA PHE A 118 1.99 5.04 9.50
C PHE A 118 2.75 6.03 8.63
N GLN A 119 3.01 7.23 9.15
CA GLN A 119 3.73 8.29 8.44
C GLN A 119 3.20 8.47 7.01
N LEU A 120 1.90 8.80 6.91
CA LEU A 120 1.25 9.07 5.64
C LEU A 120 1.45 10.52 5.22
N SER A 121 1.66 10.77 3.94
CA SER A 121 1.52 12.11 3.38
C SER A 121 0.04 12.51 3.38
N LYS A 122 -0.24 13.83 3.31
CA LYS A 122 -1.62 14.28 3.19
C LYS A 122 -2.33 13.68 1.96
N HIS A 123 -1.62 13.59 0.84
CA HIS A 123 -2.13 13.00 -0.39
C HIS A 123 -2.52 11.52 -0.22
N GLU A 124 -1.64 10.73 0.41
CA GLU A 124 -1.95 9.32 0.70
C GLU A 124 -3.12 9.18 1.67
N PHE A 125 -3.20 10.04 2.68
CA PHE A 125 -4.32 10.02 3.61
C PHE A 125 -5.65 10.38 2.92
N ASP A 126 -5.65 11.37 2.02
CA ASP A 126 -6.83 11.75 1.25
C ASP A 126 -7.25 10.63 0.27
N LEU A 127 -6.30 9.83 -0.22
CA LEU A 127 -6.57 8.72 -1.13
C LEU A 127 -7.07 7.45 -0.41
N TYR A 128 -6.48 7.12 0.72
CA TYR A 128 -6.73 5.84 1.41
C TYR A 128 -7.57 5.96 2.68
N GLY A 129 -7.87 7.15 3.15
CA GLY A 129 -8.53 7.38 4.42
C GLY A 129 -9.61 8.44 4.39
N SER A 130 -10.11 8.74 5.56
CA SER A 130 -11.04 9.85 5.82
C SER A 130 -10.92 10.29 7.28
N GLY A 131 -11.43 11.49 7.61
CA GLY A 131 -11.36 12.07 8.94
C GLY A 131 -10.08 12.87 9.16
N GLU A 132 -9.41 12.66 10.30
CA GLU A 132 -8.26 13.46 10.74
C GLU A 132 -6.96 12.64 10.72
N ILE A 133 -5.98 13.07 9.92
CA ILE A 133 -4.70 12.36 9.76
C ILE A 133 -3.93 12.18 11.08
N THR A 134 -4.19 13.03 12.08
CA THR A 134 -3.58 12.96 13.42
C THR A 134 -4.42 12.18 14.42
N ASP A 135 -5.60 11.73 14.06
CA ASP A 135 -6.39 10.80 14.86
C ASP A 135 -5.84 9.38 14.71
N ALA A 136 -5.76 8.65 15.83
CA ALA A 136 -5.15 7.32 15.83
C ALA A 136 -5.93 6.30 15.01
N ARG A 137 -7.26 6.30 15.13
CA ARG A 137 -8.16 5.39 14.43
C ARG A 137 -8.22 5.68 12.95
N ASP A 138 -8.37 6.95 12.59
CA ASP A 138 -8.46 7.40 11.21
C ASP A 138 -7.14 7.10 10.47
N ASN A 139 -6.00 7.42 11.08
CA ASN A 139 -4.68 7.12 10.51
C ASN A 139 -4.39 5.61 10.42
N ALA A 140 -4.77 4.84 11.46
CA ALA A 140 -4.61 3.39 11.45
C ALA A 140 -5.44 2.73 10.34
N THR A 141 -6.69 3.20 10.14
CA THR A 141 -7.58 2.69 9.09
C THR A 141 -7.03 3.00 7.71
N ALA A 142 -6.60 4.25 7.47
CA ALA A 142 -5.99 4.67 6.21
C ALA A 142 -4.71 3.86 5.89
N GLY A 143 -3.83 3.70 6.88
CA GLY A 143 -2.60 2.90 6.73
C GLY A 143 -2.88 1.44 6.42
N ALA A 144 -3.82 0.81 7.13
CA ALA A 144 -4.19 -0.57 6.88
C ALA A 144 -4.80 -0.76 5.48
N TYR A 145 -5.69 0.13 5.07
CA TYR A 145 -6.26 0.06 3.72
C TYR A 145 -5.18 0.26 2.63
N LYS A 146 -4.27 1.23 2.82
CA LYS A 146 -3.11 1.40 1.92
C LYS A 146 -2.31 0.10 1.78
N PHE A 147 -1.99 -0.59 2.88
CA PHE A 147 -1.25 -1.86 2.84
C PHE A 147 -2.03 -2.95 2.11
N ALA A 148 -3.35 -3.06 2.32
CA ALA A 148 -4.19 -4.03 1.63
C ALA A 148 -4.20 -3.80 0.12
N VAL A 149 -4.44 -2.56 -0.32
CA VAL A 149 -4.41 -2.18 -1.75
C VAL A 149 -3.03 -2.42 -2.36
N ALA A 150 -1.97 -1.99 -1.67
CA ALA A 150 -0.60 -2.17 -2.14
C ALA A 150 -0.22 -3.64 -2.32
N GLY A 151 -0.69 -4.51 -1.41
CA GLY A 151 -0.50 -5.95 -1.53
C GLY A 151 -1.16 -6.55 -2.78
N ILE A 152 -2.40 -6.14 -3.07
CA ILE A 152 -3.12 -6.57 -4.28
C ILE A 152 -2.40 -6.07 -5.54
N GLN A 153 -2.01 -4.81 -5.58
CA GLN A 153 -1.28 -4.24 -6.73
C GLN A 153 0.05 -4.96 -6.98
N PHE A 154 0.79 -5.28 -5.92
CA PHE A 154 2.03 -6.04 -6.03
C PHE A 154 1.78 -7.44 -6.61
N GLU A 155 0.75 -8.15 -6.13
CA GLU A 155 0.39 -9.47 -6.65
C GLU A 155 0.02 -9.41 -8.15
N LEU A 156 -0.73 -8.39 -8.57
CA LEU A 156 -1.08 -8.17 -9.97
C LEU A 156 0.16 -7.91 -10.85
N GLN A 157 1.14 -7.17 -10.35
CA GLN A 157 2.34 -6.82 -11.12
C GLN A 157 3.37 -7.96 -11.17
N THR A 158 3.51 -8.71 -10.08
CA THR A 158 4.58 -9.71 -9.95
C THR A 158 4.09 -11.15 -10.13
N HIS A 159 2.77 -11.37 -10.13
CA HIS A 159 2.12 -12.69 -10.08
C HIS A 159 2.54 -13.52 -8.85
N LYS A 160 2.94 -12.83 -7.76
CA LYS A 160 3.36 -13.43 -6.49
C LYS A 160 2.62 -12.76 -5.34
N LYS A 161 2.12 -13.57 -4.41
CA LYS A 161 1.60 -13.02 -3.15
C LYS A 161 2.71 -12.33 -2.38
N PRO A 162 2.49 -11.10 -1.89
CA PRO A 162 3.50 -10.40 -1.12
C PRO A 162 3.75 -11.10 0.22
N THR A 163 5.01 -11.22 0.59
CA THR A 163 5.38 -11.52 1.96
C THR A 163 5.27 -10.28 2.84
N LEU A 164 5.38 -10.41 4.16
CA LEU A 164 5.41 -9.25 5.05
C LEU A 164 6.61 -8.32 4.75
N ALA A 165 7.72 -8.90 4.32
CA ALA A 165 8.89 -8.14 3.90
C ALA A 165 8.63 -7.36 2.59
N ASP A 166 7.91 -7.95 1.65
CA ASP A 166 7.50 -7.27 0.41
C ASP A 166 6.55 -6.11 0.72
N LEU A 167 5.57 -6.31 1.61
CA LEU A 167 4.67 -5.23 2.05
C LEU A 167 5.45 -4.06 2.68
N TYR A 168 6.48 -4.34 3.47
CA TYR A 168 7.31 -3.28 4.03
C TYR A 168 8.20 -2.61 2.97
N LEU A 169 8.72 -3.38 2.02
CA LEU A 169 9.45 -2.85 0.87
C LEU A 169 8.55 -1.91 0.04
N ILE A 170 7.31 -2.32 -0.22
CA ILE A 170 6.30 -1.48 -0.90
C ILE A 170 6.07 -0.18 -0.14
N HIS A 171 5.94 -0.25 1.18
CA HIS A 171 5.78 0.95 2.01
C HIS A 171 6.97 1.90 1.90
N GLN A 172 8.18 1.37 1.71
CA GLN A 172 9.41 2.16 1.58
C GLN A 172 9.70 2.67 0.17
N GLN A 173 9.33 1.91 -0.88
CA GLN A 173 9.74 2.15 -2.27
C GLN A 173 8.57 2.34 -3.24
N GLY A 174 7.33 2.25 -2.77
CA GLY A 174 6.15 2.17 -3.63
C GLY A 174 6.00 0.80 -4.28
N THR A 175 4.82 0.54 -4.87
CA THR A 175 4.50 -0.76 -5.47
C THR A 175 5.39 -1.06 -6.68
N GLN A 176 5.58 -0.07 -7.57
CA GLN A 176 6.46 -0.23 -8.74
C GLN A 176 7.92 -0.48 -8.33
N GLY A 177 8.44 0.30 -7.37
CA GLY A 177 9.81 0.12 -6.88
C GLY A 177 10.03 -1.27 -6.28
N ALA A 178 9.10 -1.74 -5.45
CA ALA A 178 9.15 -3.08 -4.88
C ALA A 178 9.11 -4.17 -5.97
N ALA A 179 8.22 -4.03 -6.95
CA ALA A 179 8.10 -4.98 -8.06
C ALA A 179 9.40 -5.04 -8.89
N GLU A 180 10.01 -3.88 -9.20
CA GLU A 180 11.29 -3.81 -9.93
C GLU A 180 12.44 -4.46 -9.16
N HIS A 181 12.53 -4.24 -7.85
CA HIS A 181 13.56 -4.89 -7.02
C HIS A 181 13.39 -6.41 -6.96
N VAL A 182 12.17 -6.89 -6.75
CA VAL A 182 11.86 -8.33 -6.63
C VAL A 182 11.98 -9.04 -7.98
N GLY A 183 11.58 -8.37 -9.05
CA GLY A 183 11.64 -8.90 -10.42
C GLY A 183 13.06 -8.98 -11.00
N HIS A 184 13.98 -8.12 -10.53
CA HIS A 184 15.34 -8.00 -11.07
C HIS A 184 16.38 -8.01 -9.95
N PRO A 185 16.57 -9.13 -9.24
CA PRO A 185 17.39 -9.20 -8.03
C PRO A 185 18.87 -8.86 -8.26
N ASP A 186 19.41 -9.17 -9.43
CA ASP A 186 20.82 -8.94 -9.77
C ASP A 186 21.11 -7.52 -10.30
N ARG A 187 20.04 -6.74 -10.62
CA ARG A 187 20.19 -5.35 -11.06
C ARG A 187 20.66 -4.49 -9.89
N ILE A 188 21.44 -3.45 -10.19
CA ILE A 188 21.80 -2.44 -9.19
C ILE A 188 20.53 -1.77 -8.66
N ALA A 189 20.42 -1.63 -7.34
CA ALA A 189 19.17 -1.21 -6.70
C ALA A 189 18.67 0.17 -7.18
N TRP A 190 19.56 1.13 -7.41
CA TRP A 190 19.15 2.43 -7.93
C TRP A 190 18.65 2.37 -9.38
N GLU A 191 19.13 1.43 -10.19
CA GLU A 191 18.63 1.22 -11.56
C GLU A 191 17.21 0.65 -11.55
N SER A 192 16.90 -0.25 -10.61
CA SER A 192 15.54 -0.74 -10.40
C SER A 192 14.60 0.40 -9.98
N MET A 193 15.05 1.31 -9.10
CA MET A 193 14.27 2.50 -8.78
C MET A 193 14.08 3.42 -9.99
N CYS A 194 15.10 3.57 -10.85
CA CYS A 194 15.01 4.35 -12.08
C CYS A 194 14.14 3.71 -13.18
N ALA A 195 13.82 2.43 -13.07
CA ALA A 195 12.89 1.76 -14.00
C ALA A 195 11.42 2.12 -13.72
N THR A 196 11.09 2.64 -12.53
CA THR A 196 9.75 3.13 -12.20
C THR A 196 9.40 4.40 -12.99
N GLU A 197 8.12 4.71 -13.15
CA GLU A 197 7.67 5.94 -13.81
C GLU A 197 8.19 7.21 -13.10
N GLU A 198 8.18 7.19 -11.77
CA GLU A 198 8.74 8.29 -10.99
C GLU A 198 10.26 8.41 -11.17
N GLY A 199 10.96 7.29 -11.13
CA GLY A 199 12.40 7.25 -11.35
C GLY A 199 12.81 7.78 -12.73
N LYS A 200 12.09 7.39 -13.79
CA LYS A 200 12.28 7.93 -15.15
C LYS A 200 12.08 9.44 -15.18
N SER A 201 11.03 9.93 -14.51
CA SER A 201 10.72 11.37 -14.45
C SER A 201 11.76 12.17 -13.67
N LYS A 202 12.28 11.65 -12.56
CA LYS A 202 13.18 12.37 -11.63
C LYS A 202 14.67 12.17 -11.92
N GLY A 203 15.01 11.13 -12.64
CA GLY A 203 16.35 10.85 -13.15
C GLY A 203 17.31 10.21 -12.13
N GLU A 204 18.46 9.79 -12.64
CA GLU A 204 19.47 8.96 -11.94
C GLU A 204 19.89 9.49 -10.56
N ARG A 205 20.18 10.81 -10.48
CA ARG A 205 20.61 11.41 -9.20
C ARG A 205 19.58 11.24 -8.10
N TRP A 206 18.30 11.33 -8.45
CA TRP A 206 17.22 11.10 -7.49
C TRP A 206 17.11 9.62 -7.12
N CYS A 207 17.18 8.69 -8.09
CA CYS A 207 17.14 7.24 -7.86
C CYS A 207 18.24 6.79 -6.90
N LYS A 208 19.49 7.22 -7.16
CA LYS A 208 20.64 6.92 -6.28
C LYS A 208 20.40 7.45 -4.86
N ARG A 209 19.89 8.67 -4.74
CA ARG A 209 19.59 9.26 -3.44
C ARG A 209 18.46 8.50 -2.73
N ALA A 210 17.38 8.15 -3.43
CA ALA A 210 16.23 7.42 -2.88
C ALA A 210 16.67 6.08 -2.28
N ILE A 211 17.50 5.32 -2.98
CA ILE A 211 18.03 4.05 -2.48
C ILE A 211 19.02 4.27 -1.34
N TRP A 212 20.04 5.13 -1.55
CA TRP A 212 21.10 5.27 -0.57
C TRP A 212 20.65 5.87 0.75
N GLN A 213 19.70 6.82 0.75
CA GLN A 213 19.14 7.37 1.98
C GLN A 213 18.36 6.32 2.77
N ASN A 214 17.68 5.41 2.10
CA ASN A 214 16.92 4.33 2.72
C ASN A 214 17.76 3.08 3.05
N THR A 215 19.04 3.05 2.73
CA THR A 215 19.96 1.97 3.08
C THR A 215 20.48 2.17 4.50
N LEU A 216 20.46 1.10 5.31
CA LEU A 216 20.97 1.11 6.70
C LEU A 216 22.47 1.34 6.75
N PRO A 217 23.01 1.97 7.81
CA PRO A 217 24.43 2.33 7.92
C PRO A 217 25.36 1.12 7.79
N GLU A 218 25.02 -0.03 8.38
CA GLU A 218 25.79 -1.28 8.31
C GLU A 218 25.86 -1.82 6.88
N ILE A 219 24.76 -1.72 6.14
CA ILE A 219 24.69 -2.15 4.74
C ILE A 219 25.49 -1.19 3.84
N LYS A 220 25.46 0.12 4.12
CA LYS A 220 26.32 1.09 3.45
C LYS A 220 27.80 0.79 3.63
N LYS A 221 28.21 0.36 4.83
CA LYS A 221 29.60 -0.04 5.09
C LYS A 221 29.97 -1.31 4.33
N LEU A 222 29.07 -2.29 4.26
CA LEU A 222 29.29 -3.55 3.56
C LEU A 222 29.46 -3.35 2.05
N TRP A 223 28.58 -2.57 1.44
CA TRP A 223 28.56 -2.38 -0.01
C TRP A 223 29.46 -1.24 -0.50
N GLY A 224 29.78 -0.29 0.36
CA GLY A 224 30.69 0.83 0.10
C GLY A 224 30.11 1.95 -0.75
N SER A 225 29.23 1.65 -1.73
CA SER A 225 28.57 2.65 -2.56
C SER A 225 27.24 2.16 -3.11
N VAL A 226 26.39 3.10 -3.55
CA VAL A 226 25.10 2.80 -4.17
C VAL A 226 25.23 2.10 -5.51
N GLU A 227 26.36 2.30 -6.21
CA GLU A 227 26.67 1.69 -7.51
C GLU A 227 26.94 0.19 -7.42
N LYS A 228 27.18 -0.32 -6.21
CA LYS A 228 27.45 -1.75 -5.98
C LYS A 228 26.28 -2.49 -5.37
N LEU A 229 25.39 -1.78 -4.66
CA LEU A 229 24.27 -2.38 -3.97
C LEU A 229 23.26 -2.96 -4.97
N THR A 230 23.10 -4.28 -4.96
CA THR A 230 22.11 -4.96 -5.81
C THR A 230 20.69 -4.86 -5.23
N SER A 231 19.68 -5.07 -6.07
CA SER A 231 18.27 -5.17 -5.64
C SER A 231 18.09 -6.28 -4.62
N ALA A 232 18.73 -7.46 -4.82
CA ALA A 232 18.70 -8.54 -3.82
C ALA A 232 19.24 -8.09 -2.46
N GLY A 233 20.39 -7.42 -2.43
CA GLY A 233 20.98 -6.92 -1.19
C GLY A 233 20.12 -5.87 -0.49
N PHE A 234 19.45 -5.00 -1.26
CA PHE A 234 18.52 -4.00 -0.73
C PHE A 234 17.25 -4.65 -0.17
N VAL A 235 16.66 -5.62 -0.88
CA VAL A 235 15.48 -6.38 -0.43
C VAL A 235 15.79 -7.17 0.85
N GLU A 236 16.94 -7.86 0.89
CA GLU A 236 17.35 -8.66 2.06
C GLU A 236 17.51 -7.81 3.31
N MET A 237 18.09 -6.61 3.19
CA MET A 237 18.18 -5.65 4.28
C MET A 237 16.80 -5.35 4.91
N TRP A 238 15.79 -5.13 4.08
CA TRP A 238 14.44 -4.86 4.57
C TRP A 238 13.78 -6.11 5.14
N ARG A 239 14.00 -7.27 4.52
CA ARG A 239 13.53 -8.57 5.02
C ARG A 239 14.05 -8.84 6.43
N ASP A 240 15.36 -8.70 6.65
CA ASP A 240 15.98 -8.91 7.96
C ASP A 240 15.44 -7.94 9.02
N ARG A 241 15.21 -6.68 8.63
CA ARG A 241 14.63 -5.70 9.53
C ARG A 241 13.22 -6.07 9.96
N VAL A 242 12.37 -6.48 9.03
CA VAL A 242 10.99 -6.91 9.33
C VAL A 242 10.99 -8.16 10.21
N VAL A 243 11.79 -9.17 9.87
CA VAL A 243 11.89 -10.41 10.65
C VAL A 243 12.33 -10.14 12.09
N THR A 244 13.33 -9.28 12.27
CA THR A 244 13.83 -8.91 13.62
C THR A 244 12.76 -8.24 14.45
N LEU A 245 11.99 -7.32 13.86
CA LEU A 245 10.93 -6.61 14.56
C LEU A 245 9.72 -7.50 14.82
N TYR A 246 9.33 -8.29 13.83
CA TYR A 246 8.25 -9.27 13.98
C TYR A 246 8.50 -10.24 15.15
N ARG A 247 9.73 -10.79 15.23
CA ARG A 247 10.12 -11.66 16.35
C ARG A 247 10.03 -10.96 17.70
N ARG A 248 10.48 -9.71 17.79
CA ARG A 248 10.41 -8.92 19.03
C ARG A 248 8.96 -8.72 19.51
N TYR A 249 8.02 -8.50 18.59
CA TYR A 249 6.61 -8.28 18.94
C TYR A 249 5.85 -9.57 19.18
N SER A 250 6.17 -10.67 18.47
CA SER A 250 5.56 -11.97 18.70
C SER A 250 5.92 -12.53 20.08
N THR A 251 7.17 -12.41 20.52
CA THR A 251 7.60 -12.87 21.85
C THR A 251 7.01 -12.04 23.00
N GLY A 252 6.88 -10.71 22.81
CA GLY A 252 6.24 -9.83 23.78
C GLY A 252 4.74 -10.05 23.90
N SER A 253 4.06 -10.47 22.84
CA SER A 253 2.63 -10.77 22.86
C SER A 253 2.31 -12.06 23.62
N SER A 254 3.18 -13.07 23.54
CA SER A 254 3.02 -14.32 24.31
C SER A 254 3.23 -14.13 25.81
N ALA A 255 4.10 -13.21 26.23
CA ALA A 255 4.32 -12.91 27.63
C ALA A 255 3.16 -12.15 28.28
N ALA A 256 2.44 -11.31 27.52
CA ALA A 256 1.27 -10.59 28.00
C ALA A 256 -0.01 -11.45 28.06
N ALA A 257 -0.06 -12.57 27.34
CA ALA A 257 -1.18 -13.51 27.37
C ALA A 257 -1.08 -14.53 28.52
N LEU A 258 0.03 -14.54 29.26
CA LEU A 258 0.28 -15.44 30.41
C LEU A 258 0.25 -14.73 31.77
N GLN A 259 -0.13 -13.45 31.81
CA GLN A 259 -0.42 -12.66 33.02
C GLN A 259 -1.91 -12.32 33.09
#